data_b51564c5f69a716ece10601dbfdc452e
#
_entry.id   b51564c5f69a716ece10601dbfdc452e
#
_cell.length_a   1.000
_cell.length_b   1.000
_cell.length_c   1.000
_cell.angle_alpha   90.00
_cell.angle_beta   90.00
_cell.angle_gamma   90.00
#
_symmetry.space_group_name_H-M   'P 1'
#
loop_
_entity.id
_entity.type
_entity.pdbx_description
1 polymer ?
#
loop_
_entity_poly.entity_id
_entity_poly.type
_entity_poly.pdbx_seq_one_letter_code
_entity_poly.pdbx_strand_id
1 'polypeptide(L)'
;LYQINMMQVYFDQGIHNKKAVFEVYFRQQPFQNGYAVFAGLERIVHYLKDLRFSDSDIAYLESLGYHGAFLDYLRNFKLELTVRSAQEGDLVFANEPIVQVEGPLAQCQLVETALLNIVNFQTLIATKAARIRSVIEDEPLMEFGTRRAQEMDAAIWGTRAAVIGGANGTSNVRAGKQ
;
A
#
# COMPACT_ATOMS: atom_id res chain seq x y z
N LEU A 1 -12.84 -7.18 -5.86
CA LEU A 1 -14.15 -7.86 -5.65
C LEU A 1 -14.14 -8.72 -4.38
N TYR A 2 -13.07 -9.49 -4.14
CA TYR A 2 -12.93 -10.36 -2.96
C TYR A 2 -13.20 -9.62 -1.65
N GLN A 3 -12.58 -8.45 -1.41
CA GLN A 3 -12.78 -7.67 -0.19
C GLN A 3 -14.23 -7.18 -0.03
N ILE A 4 -14.88 -6.78 -1.13
CA ILE A 4 -16.28 -6.35 -1.11
C ILE A 4 -17.20 -7.52 -0.73
N ASN A 5 -16.96 -8.71 -1.27
CA ASN A 5 -17.70 -9.92 -0.87
C ASN A 5 -17.54 -10.23 0.62
N MET A 6 -16.31 -10.14 1.15
CA MET A 6 -16.06 -10.35 2.58
C MET A 6 -16.75 -9.29 3.44
N MET A 7 -16.73 -8.01 3.00
CA MET A 7 -17.45 -6.94 3.70
C MET A 7 -18.95 -7.22 3.75
N GLN A 8 -19.55 -7.67 2.63
CA GLN A 8 -20.97 -8.03 2.60
C GLN A 8 -21.28 -9.15 3.58
N VAL A 9 -20.49 -10.23 3.59
CA VAL A 9 -20.67 -11.33 4.54
C VAL A 9 -20.61 -10.83 5.98
N TYR A 10 -19.65 -9.97 6.32
CA TYR A 10 -19.56 -9.38 7.65
C TYR A 10 -20.73 -8.46 7.97
N PHE A 11 -21.24 -7.74 6.98
CA PHE A 11 -22.40 -6.86 7.12
C PHE A 11 -23.67 -7.69 7.39
N ASP A 12 -23.93 -8.71 6.58
CA ASP A 12 -25.10 -9.59 6.71
C ASP A 12 -25.13 -10.34 8.05
N GLN A 13 -23.95 -10.65 8.59
CA GLN A 13 -23.80 -11.27 9.91
C GLN A 13 -23.80 -10.28 11.08
N GLY A 14 -23.88 -8.97 10.81
CA GLY A 14 -23.87 -7.93 11.84
C GLY A 14 -22.53 -7.78 12.57
N ILE A 15 -21.42 -8.27 11.99
CA ILE A 15 -20.08 -8.24 12.61
C ILE A 15 -19.12 -7.22 11.95
N HIS A 16 -19.57 -6.50 10.92
CA HIS A 16 -18.77 -5.57 10.13
C HIS A 16 -18.08 -4.48 10.96
N ASN A 17 -18.70 -4.07 12.08
CA ASN A 17 -18.18 -3.05 13.00
C ASN A 17 -17.38 -3.63 14.18
N LYS A 18 -17.20 -4.96 14.26
CA LYS A 18 -16.33 -5.52 15.29
C LYS A 18 -14.93 -5.01 15.13
N LYS A 19 -14.28 -4.65 16.25
CA LYS A 19 -12.90 -4.21 16.26
C LYS A 19 -11.97 -5.33 15.78
N ALA A 20 -11.10 -5.02 14.83
CA ALA A 20 -10.10 -5.92 14.28
C ALA A 20 -8.75 -5.21 14.15
N VAL A 21 -7.69 -5.99 14.09
CA VAL A 21 -6.33 -5.53 13.79
C VAL A 21 -5.78 -6.38 12.67
N PHE A 22 -5.33 -5.73 11.60
CA PHE A 22 -4.66 -6.39 10.47
C PHE A 22 -3.23 -5.88 10.38
N GLU A 23 -2.31 -6.76 10.00
CA GLU A 23 -0.89 -6.47 9.93
C GLU A 23 -0.33 -6.81 8.57
N VAL A 24 0.52 -5.91 8.06
CA VAL A 24 1.32 -6.11 6.86
C VAL A 24 2.73 -6.50 7.29
N TYR A 25 3.22 -7.62 6.80
CA TYR A 25 4.58 -8.10 7.05
C TYR A 25 5.08 -8.97 5.89
N PHE A 26 6.38 -9.15 5.76
CA PHE A 26 6.97 -10.11 4.84
C PHE A 26 7.08 -11.48 5.50
N ARG A 27 6.58 -12.53 4.85
CA ARG A 27 6.77 -13.92 5.31
C ARG A 27 8.21 -14.39 5.15
N GLN A 28 8.90 -13.86 4.15
CA GLN A 28 10.30 -14.12 3.86
C GLN A 28 10.95 -12.82 3.39
N GLN A 29 12.21 -12.63 3.72
CA GLN A 29 12.94 -11.46 3.24
C GLN A 29 13.08 -11.47 1.72
N PRO A 30 12.84 -10.33 1.06
CA PRO A 30 13.03 -10.22 -0.37
C PRO A 30 14.52 -10.40 -0.75
N PHE A 31 14.75 -10.94 -1.93
CA PHE A 31 16.08 -11.14 -2.52
C PHE A 31 17.02 -12.04 -1.72
N GLN A 32 16.50 -12.92 -0.85
CA GLN A 32 17.31 -13.73 0.09
C GLN A 32 18.25 -12.87 0.95
N ASN A 33 17.82 -11.66 1.28
CA ASN A 33 18.58 -10.69 2.07
C ASN A 33 18.27 -10.80 3.56
N GLY A 34 19.11 -10.19 4.43
CA GLY A 34 18.87 -10.14 5.86
C GLY A 34 17.87 -9.08 6.31
N TYR A 35 17.49 -8.13 5.44
CA TYR A 35 16.61 -7.01 5.75
C TYR A 35 15.85 -6.52 4.50
N ALA A 36 14.82 -5.70 4.73
CA ALA A 36 14.23 -4.86 3.70
C ALA A 36 14.22 -3.40 4.18
N VAL A 37 14.20 -2.45 3.26
CA VAL A 37 14.06 -1.02 3.54
C VAL A 37 12.62 -0.62 3.27
N PHE A 38 11.89 -0.23 4.31
CA PHE A 38 10.47 0.08 4.20
C PHE A 38 10.24 1.35 3.39
N ALA A 39 9.29 1.27 2.45
CA ALA A 39 8.74 2.40 1.70
C ALA A 39 7.27 2.16 1.34
N GLY A 40 6.50 3.25 1.15
CA GLY A 40 5.10 3.19 0.74
C GLY A 40 4.11 3.86 1.71
N LEU A 41 4.56 4.36 2.86
CA LEU A 41 3.68 4.97 3.86
C LEU A 41 2.96 6.21 3.32
N GLU A 42 3.64 7.08 2.60
CA GLU A 42 3.01 8.26 1.99
C GLU A 42 1.87 7.87 1.04
N ARG A 43 2.09 6.88 0.18
CA ARG A 43 1.05 6.39 -0.74
C ARG A 43 -0.11 5.76 0.00
N ILE A 44 0.15 5.04 1.09
CA ILE A 44 -0.90 4.50 1.98
C ILE A 44 -1.75 5.63 2.55
N VAL A 45 -1.12 6.67 3.08
CA VAL A 45 -1.83 7.82 3.67
C VAL A 45 -2.71 8.52 2.62
N HIS A 46 -2.20 8.75 1.40
CA HIS A 46 -2.99 9.32 0.31
C HIS A 46 -4.17 8.42 -0.05
N TYR A 47 -3.93 7.12 -0.24
CA TYR A 47 -4.98 6.15 -0.54
C TYR A 47 -6.10 6.15 0.51
N LEU A 48 -5.74 6.11 1.79
CA LEU A 48 -6.70 6.06 2.88
C LEU A 48 -7.49 7.38 3.03
N LYS A 49 -6.86 8.52 2.80
CA LYS A 49 -7.54 9.83 2.84
C LYS A 49 -8.56 9.99 1.72
N ASP A 50 -8.29 9.41 0.55
CA ASP A 50 -9.14 9.53 -0.63
C ASP A 50 -10.16 8.40 -0.75
N LEU A 51 -10.10 7.39 0.15
CA LEU A 51 -10.93 6.20 0.08
C LEU A 51 -12.40 6.52 0.35
N ARG A 52 -13.21 6.38 -0.69
CA ARG A 52 -14.67 6.56 -0.68
C ARG A 52 -15.29 5.76 -1.80
N PHE A 53 -16.58 5.56 -1.74
CA PHE A 53 -17.37 5.00 -2.82
C PHE A 53 -18.13 6.14 -3.53
N SER A 54 -17.88 6.33 -4.82
CA SER A 54 -18.62 7.27 -5.66
C SER A 54 -19.97 6.69 -6.09
N ASP A 55 -20.88 7.53 -6.60
CA ASP A 55 -22.15 7.05 -7.17
C ASP A 55 -21.93 6.05 -8.32
N SER A 56 -20.85 6.25 -9.10
CA SER A 56 -20.50 5.31 -10.18
C SER A 56 -20.01 3.96 -9.64
N ASP A 57 -19.29 3.93 -8.52
CA ASP A 57 -18.87 2.68 -7.87
C ASP A 57 -20.09 1.93 -7.35
N ILE A 58 -21.01 2.63 -6.71
CA ILE A 58 -22.25 2.06 -6.20
C ILE A 58 -23.10 1.49 -7.35
N ALA A 59 -23.28 2.24 -8.44
CA ALA A 59 -24.04 1.77 -9.62
C ALA A 59 -23.38 0.51 -10.23
N TYR A 60 -22.06 0.48 -10.28
CA TYR A 60 -21.34 -0.70 -10.77
C TYR A 60 -21.54 -1.91 -9.84
N LEU A 61 -21.42 -1.74 -8.52
CA LEU A 61 -21.67 -2.82 -7.57
C LEU A 61 -23.13 -3.32 -7.65
N GLU A 62 -24.11 -2.43 -7.83
CA GLU A 62 -25.50 -2.80 -8.05
C GLU A 62 -25.66 -3.66 -9.31
N SER A 63 -24.96 -3.34 -10.40
CA SER A 63 -24.96 -4.14 -11.63
C SER A 63 -24.36 -5.54 -11.45
N LEU A 64 -23.51 -5.73 -10.42
CA LEU A 64 -22.94 -7.03 -10.03
C LEU A 64 -23.82 -7.85 -9.07
N GLY A 65 -24.99 -7.32 -8.70
CA GLY A 65 -25.96 -8.01 -7.84
C GLY A 65 -25.88 -7.65 -6.36
N TYR A 66 -25.03 -6.67 -5.97
CA TYR A 66 -25.13 -6.10 -4.62
C TYR A 66 -26.37 -5.22 -4.51
N HIS A 67 -27.06 -5.22 -3.37
CA HIS A 67 -28.30 -4.47 -3.20
C HIS A 67 -28.63 -4.14 -1.74
N GLY A 68 -29.67 -3.31 -1.54
CA GLY A 68 -30.24 -3.02 -0.23
C GLY A 68 -29.31 -2.29 0.73
N ALA A 69 -29.45 -2.60 2.01
CA ALA A 69 -28.77 -1.90 3.10
C ALA A 69 -27.23 -1.94 3.02
N PHE A 70 -26.65 -2.94 2.36
CA PHE A 70 -25.20 -2.98 2.17
C PHE A 70 -24.71 -1.88 1.22
N LEU A 71 -25.41 -1.61 0.11
CA LEU A 71 -25.06 -0.48 -0.77
C LEU A 71 -25.24 0.86 -0.05
N ASP A 72 -26.26 0.99 0.81
CA ASP A 72 -26.44 2.19 1.63
C ASP A 72 -25.31 2.37 2.63
N TYR A 73 -24.82 1.29 3.23
CA TYR A 73 -23.62 1.31 4.06
C TYR A 73 -22.40 1.82 3.29
N LEU A 74 -22.17 1.36 2.06
CA LEU A 74 -21.06 1.81 1.22
C LEU A 74 -21.22 3.27 0.76
N ARG A 75 -22.44 3.74 0.43
CA ARG A 75 -22.70 5.15 0.10
C ARG A 75 -22.35 6.10 1.24
N ASN A 76 -22.59 5.67 2.47
CA ASN A 76 -22.31 6.44 3.69
C ASN A 76 -20.95 6.09 4.31
N PHE A 77 -20.09 5.41 3.57
CA PHE A 77 -18.79 4.93 4.08
C PHE A 77 -17.93 6.09 4.58
N LYS A 78 -17.46 5.95 5.81
CA LYS A 78 -16.45 6.82 6.42
C LYS A 78 -15.35 5.95 6.99
N LEU A 79 -14.12 6.24 6.63
CA LEU A 79 -12.98 5.48 7.13
C LEU A 79 -12.69 5.80 8.59
N GLU A 80 -12.63 4.76 9.43
CA GLU A 80 -12.41 4.86 10.88
C GLU A 80 -11.24 3.96 11.32
N LEU A 81 -10.13 3.98 10.55
CA LEU A 81 -8.96 3.19 10.84
C LEU A 81 -7.88 4.01 11.55
N THR A 82 -7.28 3.40 12.57
CA THR A 82 -6.00 3.84 13.12
C THR A 82 -4.89 3.07 12.41
N VAL A 83 -3.88 3.79 11.93
CA VAL A 83 -2.70 3.19 11.27
C VAL A 83 -1.47 3.43 12.13
N ARG A 84 -0.73 2.35 12.40
CA ARG A 84 0.61 2.40 12.99
C ARG A 84 1.59 1.79 12.00
N SER A 85 2.78 2.34 11.88
CA SER A 85 3.74 1.94 10.85
C SER A 85 5.17 2.19 11.30
N ALA A 86 6.11 1.42 10.78
CA ALA A 86 7.51 1.80 10.71
C ALA A 86 7.65 3.12 9.93
N GLN A 87 8.76 3.80 10.05
CA GLN A 87 9.09 4.98 9.23
C GLN A 87 9.68 4.55 7.89
N GLU A 88 9.42 5.33 6.85
CA GLU A 88 10.07 5.05 5.57
C GLU A 88 11.59 5.22 5.69
N GLY A 89 12.32 4.26 5.16
CA GLY A 89 13.77 4.15 5.33
C GLY A 89 14.21 3.23 6.46
N ASP A 90 13.31 2.85 7.38
CA ASP A 90 13.65 1.88 8.43
C ASP A 90 13.97 0.51 7.84
N LEU A 91 14.88 -0.20 8.52
CA LEU A 91 15.14 -1.61 8.26
C LEU A 91 14.05 -2.45 8.89
N VAL A 92 13.43 -3.30 8.09
CA VAL A 92 12.36 -4.20 8.53
C VAL A 92 12.70 -5.65 8.25
N PHE A 93 12.16 -6.56 9.07
CA PHE A 93 12.51 -7.97 9.04
C PHE A 93 11.28 -8.85 8.78
N ALA A 94 11.54 -10.08 8.31
CA ALA A 94 10.45 -11.04 8.06
C ALA A 94 9.71 -11.37 9.35
N ASN A 95 8.39 -11.57 9.23
CA ASN A 95 7.47 -11.92 10.31
C ASN A 95 7.34 -10.84 11.42
N GLU A 96 7.80 -9.62 11.15
CA GLU A 96 7.57 -8.45 12.01
C GLU A 96 6.56 -7.51 11.35
N PRO A 97 5.56 -6.99 12.10
CA PRO A 97 4.59 -6.04 11.57
C PRO A 97 5.27 -4.75 11.09
N ILE A 98 5.04 -4.39 9.82
CA ILE A 98 5.55 -3.17 9.21
C ILE A 98 4.48 -2.07 9.25
N VAL A 99 3.26 -2.44 8.91
CA VAL A 99 2.08 -1.58 8.99
C VAL A 99 0.97 -2.34 9.69
N GLN A 100 0.34 -1.70 10.65
CA GLN A 100 -0.81 -2.23 11.39
C GLN A 100 -2.00 -1.29 11.18
N VAL A 101 -3.15 -1.85 10.84
CA VAL A 101 -4.43 -1.13 10.77
C VAL A 101 -5.39 -1.68 11.79
N GLU A 102 -6.01 -0.80 12.59
CA GLU A 102 -6.93 -1.14 13.65
C GLU A 102 -8.25 -0.37 13.46
N GLY A 103 -9.37 -1.07 13.49
CA GLY A 103 -10.70 -0.46 13.37
C GLY A 103 -11.79 -1.48 13.04
N PRO A 104 -12.90 -1.06 12.40
CA PRO A 104 -13.98 -1.95 12.00
C PRO A 104 -13.50 -3.07 11.07
N LEU A 105 -13.90 -4.30 11.34
CA LEU A 105 -13.47 -5.50 10.60
C LEU A 105 -13.63 -5.34 9.09
N ALA A 106 -14.79 -4.85 8.63
CA ALA A 106 -15.04 -4.66 7.21
C ALA A 106 -14.06 -3.65 6.57
N GLN A 107 -13.69 -2.61 7.31
CA GLN A 107 -12.75 -1.59 6.82
C GLN A 107 -11.32 -2.11 6.79
N CYS A 108 -10.88 -2.87 7.80
CA CYS A 108 -9.58 -3.54 7.78
C CYS A 108 -9.47 -4.49 6.58
N GLN A 109 -10.54 -5.25 6.30
CA GLN A 109 -10.61 -6.15 5.14
C GLN A 109 -10.57 -5.40 3.81
N LEU A 110 -11.25 -4.26 3.70
CA LEU A 110 -11.31 -3.48 2.46
C LEU A 110 -9.93 -3.02 2.01
N VAL A 111 -9.11 -2.54 2.95
CA VAL A 111 -7.81 -1.91 2.62
C VAL A 111 -6.68 -2.92 2.43
N GLU A 112 -6.84 -4.17 2.83
CA GLU A 112 -5.81 -5.22 2.83
C GLU A 112 -5.01 -5.27 1.52
N THR A 113 -5.67 -5.51 0.40
CA THR A 113 -4.99 -5.73 -0.89
C THR A 113 -4.22 -4.49 -1.35
N ALA A 114 -4.78 -3.30 -1.15
CA ALA A 114 -4.10 -2.06 -1.52
C ALA A 114 -2.85 -1.82 -0.69
N LEU A 115 -2.93 -2.03 0.64
CA LEU A 115 -1.78 -1.88 1.52
C LEU A 115 -0.68 -2.89 1.18
N LEU A 116 -1.02 -4.16 0.98
CA LEU A 116 -0.06 -5.18 0.57
C LEU A 116 0.62 -4.84 -0.75
N ASN A 117 -0.13 -4.38 -1.76
CA ASN A 117 0.41 -4.00 -3.06
C ASN A 117 1.39 -2.82 -2.94
N ILE A 118 1.01 -1.76 -2.23
CA ILE A 118 1.82 -0.55 -2.06
C ILE A 118 3.12 -0.87 -1.31
N VAL A 119 3.02 -1.54 -0.17
CA VAL A 119 4.19 -1.90 0.66
C VAL A 119 5.13 -2.82 -0.11
N ASN A 120 4.59 -3.87 -0.73
CA ASN A 120 5.41 -4.81 -1.49
C ASN A 120 6.19 -4.12 -2.60
N PHE A 121 5.51 -3.35 -3.46
CA PHE A 121 6.13 -2.70 -4.61
C PHE A 121 7.24 -1.72 -4.20
N GLN A 122 6.92 -0.78 -3.32
CA GLN A 122 7.86 0.28 -2.96
C GLN A 122 9.02 -0.24 -2.09
N THR A 123 8.74 -1.13 -1.15
CA THR A 123 9.77 -1.73 -0.29
C THR A 123 10.76 -2.57 -1.09
N LEU A 124 10.29 -3.32 -2.09
CA LEU A 124 11.20 -4.10 -2.97
C LEU A 124 12.16 -3.18 -3.73
N ILE A 125 11.67 -2.05 -4.25
CA ILE A 125 12.52 -1.10 -4.98
C ILE A 125 13.49 -0.39 -4.05
N ALA A 126 13.02 0.11 -2.90
CA ALA A 126 13.86 0.76 -1.91
C ALA A 126 14.97 -0.20 -1.41
N THR A 127 14.61 -1.45 -1.11
CA THR A 127 15.57 -2.48 -0.70
C THR A 127 16.62 -2.76 -1.78
N LYS A 128 16.21 -2.84 -3.05
CA LYS A 128 17.15 -3.04 -4.15
C LYS A 128 18.11 -1.86 -4.31
N ALA A 129 17.59 -0.64 -4.22
CA ALA A 129 18.42 0.58 -4.27
C ALA A 129 19.42 0.60 -3.10
N ALA A 130 18.97 0.32 -1.88
CA ALA A 130 19.82 0.26 -0.69
C ALA A 130 20.94 -0.78 -0.80
N ARG A 131 20.64 -1.95 -1.38
CA ARG A 131 21.66 -2.98 -1.64
C ARG A 131 22.72 -2.52 -2.65
N ILE A 132 22.32 -1.79 -3.68
CA ILE A 132 23.28 -1.21 -4.63
C ILE A 132 24.08 -0.12 -3.92
N ARG A 133 23.42 0.77 -3.16
CA ARG A 133 24.07 1.84 -2.40
C ARG A 133 25.12 1.30 -1.40
N SER A 134 24.86 0.15 -0.79
CA SER A 134 25.77 -0.44 0.19
C SER A 134 27.09 -0.99 -0.36
N VAL A 135 27.23 -1.12 -1.67
CA VAL A 135 28.44 -1.65 -2.34
C VAL A 135 29.14 -0.62 -3.22
N ILE A 136 28.64 0.62 -3.29
CA ILE A 136 29.28 1.75 -3.97
C ILE A 136 29.67 2.80 -2.92
N GLU A 137 30.77 3.49 -3.14
CA GLU A 137 31.30 4.48 -2.19
C GLU A 137 30.74 5.87 -2.49
N ASP A 138 31.43 6.68 -3.26
CA ASP A 138 31.06 8.07 -3.53
C ASP A 138 30.33 8.26 -4.87
N GLU A 139 30.20 7.21 -5.69
CA GLU A 139 29.56 7.30 -6.98
C GLU A 139 28.04 7.57 -6.84
N PRO A 140 27.49 8.47 -7.65
CA PRO A 140 26.05 8.74 -7.62
C PRO A 140 25.25 7.55 -8.16
N LEU A 141 24.28 7.09 -7.38
CA LEU A 141 23.27 6.10 -7.81
C LEU A 141 22.12 6.82 -8.50
N MET A 142 21.92 6.55 -9.80
CA MET A 142 20.89 7.19 -10.61
C MET A 142 19.78 6.20 -10.98
N GLU A 143 18.52 6.57 -10.73
CA GLU A 143 17.35 5.80 -11.13
C GLU A 143 16.94 6.15 -12.57
N PHE A 144 17.05 5.20 -13.49
CA PHE A 144 16.72 5.36 -14.93
C PHE A 144 15.71 4.30 -15.42
N GLY A 145 14.85 3.81 -14.53
CA GLY A 145 13.95 2.70 -14.78
C GLY A 145 12.60 3.04 -15.40
N THR A 146 12.27 4.33 -15.62
CA THR A 146 10.95 4.77 -16.11
C THR A 146 10.42 3.96 -17.29
N ARG A 147 11.22 3.72 -18.32
CA ARG A 147 10.83 2.95 -19.53
C ARG A 147 10.63 1.44 -19.29
N ARG A 148 10.94 0.94 -18.11
CA ARG A 148 10.83 -0.48 -17.71
C ARG A 148 9.85 -0.69 -16.57
N ALA A 149 9.26 0.38 -16.06
CA ALA A 149 8.23 0.30 -15.03
C ALA A 149 6.91 -0.20 -15.63
N GLN A 150 6.09 -0.78 -14.79
CA GLN A 150 4.74 -1.24 -15.14
C GLN A 150 3.79 -0.02 -15.10
N GLU A 151 3.82 0.78 -16.18
CA GLU A 151 3.02 1.98 -16.34
C GLU A 151 3.58 3.21 -15.58
N MET A 152 2.92 4.37 -15.77
CA MET A 152 3.41 5.67 -15.33
C MET A 152 3.43 5.82 -13.80
N ASP A 153 2.40 5.35 -13.11
CA ASP A 153 2.33 5.46 -11.64
C ASP A 153 3.42 4.61 -10.98
N ALA A 154 3.68 3.42 -11.52
CA ALA A 154 4.79 2.58 -11.05
C ALA A 154 6.15 3.27 -11.26
N ALA A 155 6.34 4.01 -12.36
CA ALA A 155 7.56 4.77 -12.59
C ALA A 155 7.78 5.87 -11.55
N ILE A 156 6.73 6.59 -11.16
CA ILE A 156 6.80 7.69 -10.18
C ILE A 156 7.07 7.15 -8.77
N TRP A 157 6.25 6.22 -8.31
CA TRP A 157 6.40 5.65 -6.96
C TRP A 157 7.63 4.77 -6.81
N GLY A 158 8.06 4.13 -7.91
CA GLY A 158 9.32 3.40 -7.96
C GLY A 158 10.54 4.32 -7.84
N THR A 159 10.52 5.47 -8.51
CA THR A 159 11.58 6.48 -8.37
C THR A 159 11.66 6.99 -6.92
N ARG A 160 10.53 7.34 -6.31
CA ARG A 160 10.50 7.78 -4.92
C ARG A 160 11.08 6.71 -3.98
N ALA A 161 10.67 5.46 -4.16
CA ALA A 161 11.18 4.35 -3.38
C ALA A 161 12.69 4.14 -3.56
N ALA A 162 13.21 4.32 -4.78
CA ALA A 162 14.65 4.25 -5.04
C ALA A 162 15.43 5.37 -4.30
N VAL A 163 14.86 6.58 -4.22
CA VAL A 163 15.46 7.69 -3.45
C VAL A 163 15.48 7.35 -1.96
N ILE A 164 14.41 6.80 -1.39
CA ILE A 164 14.40 6.31 0.00
C ILE A 164 15.49 5.25 0.22
N GLY A 165 15.74 4.40 -0.77
CA GLY A 165 16.82 3.40 -0.76
C GLY A 165 18.21 3.95 -1.03
N GLY A 166 18.39 5.28 -1.18
CA GLY A 166 19.70 5.92 -1.35
C GLY A 166 20.08 6.28 -2.78
N ALA A 167 19.14 6.32 -3.74
CA ALA A 167 19.39 6.90 -5.05
C ALA A 167 19.53 8.42 -4.95
N ASN A 168 20.49 8.97 -5.69
CA ASN A 168 20.83 10.41 -5.68
C ASN A 168 20.01 11.22 -6.68
N GLY A 169 19.44 10.59 -7.68
CA GLY A 169 18.66 11.26 -8.72
C GLY A 169 17.93 10.32 -9.66
N THR A 170 17.15 10.92 -10.55
CA THR A 170 16.33 10.21 -11.53
C THR A 170 16.28 10.94 -12.85
N SER A 171 16.04 10.22 -13.95
CA SER A 171 15.68 10.82 -15.25
C SER A 171 14.18 11.13 -15.37
N ASN A 172 13.36 10.75 -14.40
CA ASN A 172 11.91 10.98 -14.41
C ASN A 172 11.60 12.38 -13.86
N VAL A 173 11.42 13.35 -14.77
CA VAL A 173 11.18 14.76 -14.43
C VAL A 173 9.92 14.94 -13.55
N ARG A 174 8.86 14.14 -13.78
CA ARG A 174 7.64 14.21 -12.99
C ARG A 174 7.88 13.74 -11.54
N ALA A 175 8.61 12.65 -11.37
CA ALA A 175 8.98 12.16 -10.04
C ALA A 175 9.95 13.12 -9.32
N GLY A 176 10.88 13.73 -10.04
CA GLY A 176 11.81 14.70 -9.47
C GLY A 176 11.18 16.05 -9.06
N LYS A 177 9.92 16.30 -9.46
CA LYS A 177 9.15 17.48 -9.06
C LYS A 177 8.36 17.25 -7.75
N GLN A 178 8.09 16.03 -7.39
CA GLN A 178 7.41 15.64 -6.15
C GLN A 178 8.38 15.61 -4.98
#